data_f09a90760782a8dd9a5bb27bc24b7852
#
_entry.id   f09a90760782a8dd9a5bb27bc24b7852
#
_cell.length_a   1.000
_cell.length_b   1.000
_cell.length_c   1.000
_cell.angle_alpha   90.00
_cell.angle_beta   90.00
_cell.angle_gamma   90.00
#
_symmetry.space_group_name_H-M   'P 1'
#
loop_
_entity.id
_entity.type
_entity.pdbx_description
1 polymer ?
#
loop_
_entity_poly.entity_id
_entity_poly.type
_entity_poly.pdbx_seq_one_letter_code
_entity_poly.pdbx_strand_id
1 'polypeptide(L)'
;GISAKQAGLTPLQGFVTSFLENASAGEYIAFTLIGAGATYIELCLMTIIANARYLLMSCAMSQRFSPDTPMIHRFFVAFDLTDELFGIAIGRPGYLNPYYSYGAFLVALPGWSIGTAAGVIAGNLLPGDMVKALSVSLFGMFLAIIIPPARKDKVVLVLIIISFAASYLCSRLPVIRDISSGTRTIILTLIIAGIAAWRFPPQTEITPENADAQKEQGADV
;
A
#
# COMPACT_ATOMS: atom_id res chain seq x y z
N GLY A 1 -7.69 -13.82 3.76
CA GLY A 1 -8.82 -14.71 4.13
C GLY A 1 -8.40 -15.88 5.02
N ILE A 2 -7.29 -16.54 4.73
CA ILE A 2 -6.80 -17.68 5.55
C ILE A 2 -6.51 -17.23 6.99
N SER A 3 -5.85 -16.08 7.17
CA SER A 3 -5.58 -15.51 8.50
C SER A 3 -6.87 -15.14 9.24
N ALA A 4 -7.87 -14.62 8.53
CA ALA A 4 -9.19 -14.35 9.09
C ALA A 4 -9.86 -15.64 9.61
N LYS A 5 -9.73 -16.75 8.86
CA LYS A 5 -10.23 -18.05 9.31
C LYS A 5 -9.51 -18.56 10.56
N GLN A 6 -8.18 -18.40 10.61
CA GLN A 6 -7.40 -18.78 11.81
C GLN A 6 -7.78 -17.95 13.04
N ALA A 7 -8.17 -16.68 12.82
CA ALA A 7 -8.71 -15.81 13.86
C ALA A 7 -10.17 -16.14 14.28
N GLY A 8 -10.79 -17.15 13.68
CA GLY A 8 -12.15 -17.58 14.00
C GLY A 8 -13.25 -16.75 13.35
N LEU A 9 -12.92 -15.89 12.38
CA LEU A 9 -13.89 -15.04 11.69
C LEU A 9 -14.73 -15.85 10.69
N THR A 10 -15.99 -15.46 10.55
CA THR A 10 -16.90 -15.96 9.52
C THR A 10 -16.58 -15.33 8.15
N PRO A 11 -17.00 -15.93 7.02
CA PRO A 11 -16.79 -15.33 5.71
C PRO A 11 -17.34 -13.92 5.57
N LEU A 12 -18.50 -13.65 6.19
CA LEU A 12 -19.12 -12.32 6.18
C LEU A 12 -18.30 -11.30 6.99
N GLN A 13 -17.80 -11.70 8.16
CA GLN A 13 -16.94 -10.85 8.98
C GLN A 13 -15.63 -10.54 8.24
N GLY A 14 -15.01 -11.55 7.61
CA GLY A 14 -13.83 -11.35 6.78
C GLY A 14 -14.09 -10.39 5.61
N PHE A 15 -15.21 -10.56 4.91
CA PHE A 15 -15.63 -9.66 3.83
C PHE A 15 -15.77 -8.21 4.31
N VAL A 16 -16.54 -8.00 5.39
CA VAL A 16 -16.80 -6.65 5.92
C VAL A 16 -15.51 -5.98 6.41
N THR A 17 -14.65 -6.71 7.10
CA THR A 17 -13.36 -6.18 7.56
C THR A 17 -12.51 -5.75 6.38
N SER A 18 -12.36 -6.60 5.37
CA SER A 18 -11.61 -6.33 4.15
C SER A 18 -12.17 -5.14 3.36
N PHE A 19 -13.50 -5.02 3.31
CA PHE A 19 -14.18 -3.92 2.63
C PHE A 19 -13.95 -2.58 3.32
N LEU A 20 -13.90 -2.55 4.65
CA LEU A 20 -13.75 -1.33 5.42
C LEU A 20 -12.28 -0.92 5.61
N GLU A 21 -11.37 -1.88 5.73
CA GLU A 21 -9.96 -1.59 5.97
C GLU A 21 -9.13 -1.53 4.68
N ASN A 22 -9.40 -2.39 3.73
CA ASN A 22 -8.75 -2.50 2.42
C ASN A 22 -7.21 -2.29 2.42
N ALA A 23 -6.54 -2.74 3.48
CA ALA A 23 -5.11 -2.54 3.72
C ALA A 23 -4.42 -3.86 4.02
N SER A 24 -3.70 -4.44 3.07
CA SER A 24 -3.12 -5.78 3.15
C SER A 24 -2.34 -6.07 4.44
N ALA A 25 -1.44 -5.17 4.83
CA ALA A 25 -0.63 -5.33 6.04
C ALA A 25 -1.42 -5.07 7.32
N GLY A 26 -2.27 -4.03 7.32
CA GLY A 26 -3.15 -3.70 8.44
C GLY A 26 -4.14 -4.82 8.70
N GLU A 27 -4.81 -5.29 7.65
CA GLU A 27 -5.77 -6.39 7.72
C GLU A 27 -5.13 -7.70 8.24
N TYR A 28 -3.92 -8.03 7.77
CA TYR A 28 -3.19 -9.20 8.28
C TYR A 28 -2.88 -9.09 9.78
N ILE A 29 -2.43 -7.90 10.23
CA ILE A 29 -2.15 -7.63 11.64
C ILE A 29 -3.45 -7.66 12.43
N ALA A 30 -4.53 -7.06 11.93
CA ALA A 30 -5.84 -7.06 12.57
C ALA A 30 -6.32 -8.51 12.80
N PHE A 31 -6.29 -9.36 11.79
CA PHE A 31 -6.69 -10.76 11.95
C PHE A 31 -5.79 -11.52 12.94
N THR A 32 -4.49 -11.25 12.92
CA THR A 32 -3.55 -11.90 13.85
C THR A 32 -3.85 -11.50 15.30
N LEU A 33 -4.10 -10.22 15.56
CA LEU A 33 -4.40 -9.69 16.88
C LEU A 33 -5.78 -10.14 17.37
N ILE A 34 -6.79 -10.20 16.51
CA ILE A 34 -8.11 -10.74 16.83
C ILE A 34 -7.97 -12.21 17.25
N GLY A 35 -7.21 -13.01 16.51
CA GLY A 35 -6.95 -14.41 16.85
C GLY A 35 -6.18 -14.59 18.17
N ALA A 36 -5.36 -13.63 18.55
CA ALA A 36 -4.65 -13.60 19.83
C ALA A 36 -5.49 -13.07 21.01
N GLY A 37 -6.71 -12.58 20.75
CA GLY A 37 -7.58 -12.01 21.80
C GLY A 37 -7.12 -10.64 22.28
N ALA A 38 -6.41 -9.87 21.43
CA ALA A 38 -5.92 -8.54 21.77
C ALA A 38 -7.07 -7.54 22.06
N THR A 39 -6.77 -6.52 22.85
CA THR A 39 -7.73 -5.45 23.15
C THR A 39 -8.00 -4.57 21.93
N TYR A 40 -9.17 -3.90 21.88
CA TYR A 40 -9.49 -2.96 20.80
C TYR A 40 -8.50 -1.81 20.68
N ILE A 41 -7.92 -1.34 21.79
CA ILE A 41 -6.92 -0.28 21.80
C ILE A 41 -5.62 -0.76 21.14
N GLU A 42 -5.17 -1.96 21.49
CA GLU A 42 -3.99 -2.58 20.90
C GLU A 42 -4.19 -2.83 19.40
N LEU A 43 -5.35 -3.35 19.01
CA LEU A 43 -5.73 -3.52 17.60
C LEU A 43 -5.66 -2.19 16.85
N CYS A 44 -6.28 -1.13 17.36
CA CYS A 44 -6.29 0.18 16.75
C CYS A 44 -4.87 0.76 16.59
N LEU A 45 -4.06 0.75 17.65
CA LEU A 45 -2.69 1.27 17.61
C LEU A 45 -1.81 0.51 16.62
N MET A 46 -1.87 -0.82 16.64
CA MET A 46 -1.05 -1.66 15.76
C MET A 46 -1.48 -1.51 14.29
N THR A 47 -2.78 -1.38 14.02
CA THR A 47 -3.28 -1.13 12.67
C THR A 47 -2.84 0.25 12.15
N ILE A 48 -2.90 1.31 12.98
CA ILE A 48 -2.38 2.63 12.62
C ILE A 48 -0.89 2.58 12.32
N ILE A 49 -0.10 1.91 13.17
CA ILE A 49 1.35 1.78 12.97
C ILE A 49 1.65 1.02 11.67
N ALA A 50 0.96 -0.08 11.42
CA ALA A 50 1.15 -0.88 10.21
C ALA A 50 0.85 -0.09 8.93
N ASN A 51 -0.17 0.76 9.00
CA ASN A 51 -0.68 1.56 7.87
C ASN A 51 -0.07 2.96 7.80
N ALA A 52 0.87 3.34 8.70
CA ALA A 52 1.45 4.69 8.73
C ALA A 52 2.13 5.10 7.41
N ARG A 53 2.58 4.14 6.58
CA ARG A 53 3.09 4.39 5.22
C ARG A 53 2.07 5.08 4.32
N TYR A 54 0.76 4.84 4.52
CA TYR A 54 -0.30 5.50 3.73
C TYR A 54 -0.35 7.00 3.95
N LEU A 55 0.14 7.52 5.08
CA LEU A 55 0.30 8.97 5.28
C LEU A 55 1.26 9.57 4.24
N LEU A 56 2.41 8.93 4.03
CA LEU A 56 3.39 9.36 3.02
C LEU A 56 2.84 9.22 1.60
N MET A 57 2.16 8.11 1.31
CA MET A 57 1.51 7.89 0.02
C MET A 57 0.41 8.91 -0.25
N SER A 58 -0.40 9.25 0.75
CA SER A 58 -1.43 10.28 0.65
C SER A 58 -0.84 11.66 0.39
N CYS A 59 0.27 12.02 1.05
CA CYS A 59 0.98 13.26 0.79
C CYS A 59 1.51 13.33 -0.65
N ALA A 60 2.13 12.26 -1.14
CA ALA A 60 2.61 12.18 -2.51
C ALA A 60 1.45 12.25 -3.53
N MET A 61 0.37 11.51 -3.27
CA MET A 61 -0.80 11.50 -4.15
C MET A 61 -1.49 12.86 -4.20
N SER A 62 -1.56 13.58 -3.07
CA SER A 62 -2.20 14.90 -3.02
C SER A 62 -1.56 15.92 -3.96
N GLN A 63 -0.27 15.79 -4.23
CA GLN A 63 0.48 16.64 -5.16
C GLN A 63 0.20 16.31 -6.64
N ARG A 64 -0.41 15.17 -6.91
CA ARG A 64 -0.77 14.74 -8.26
C ARG A 64 -2.11 15.27 -8.74
N PHE A 65 -2.91 15.84 -7.86
CA PHE A 65 -4.18 16.48 -8.25
C PHE A 65 -3.98 17.93 -8.70
N SER A 66 -4.80 18.36 -9.67
CA SER A 66 -4.89 19.77 -10.00
C SER A 66 -5.30 20.60 -8.77
N PRO A 67 -4.80 21.85 -8.61
CA PRO A 67 -5.29 22.77 -7.57
C PRO A 67 -6.81 22.94 -7.57
N ASP A 68 -7.45 22.89 -8.74
CA ASP A 68 -8.88 23.04 -8.91
C ASP A 68 -9.69 21.79 -8.55
N THR A 69 -9.02 20.66 -8.26
CA THR A 69 -9.71 19.42 -7.89
C THR A 69 -10.42 19.58 -6.56
N PRO A 70 -11.77 19.42 -6.50
CA PRO A 70 -12.54 19.55 -5.26
C PRO A 70 -12.03 18.61 -4.16
N MET A 71 -12.05 19.09 -2.92
CA MET A 71 -11.56 18.33 -1.76
C MET A 71 -12.27 16.98 -1.59
N ILE A 72 -13.55 16.90 -1.98
CA ILE A 72 -14.33 15.68 -1.90
C ILE A 72 -13.71 14.52 -2.70
N HIS A 73 -13.20 14.81 -3.90
CA HIS A 73 -12.52 13.81 -4.73
C HIS A 73 -11.20 13.36 -4.10
N ARG A 74 -10.44 14.28 -3.50
CA ARG A 74 -9.20 13.95 -2.79
C ARG A 74 -9.49 13.04 -1.60
N PHE A 75 -10.57 13.30 -0.88
CA PHE A 75 -11.00 12.47 0.25
C PHE A 75 -11.38 11.05 -0.18
N PHE A 76 -12.19 10.90 -1.23
CA PHE A 76 -12.60 9.59 -1.72
C PHE A 76 -11.43 8.79 -2.30
N VAL A 77 -10.50 9.43 -3.00
CA VAL A 77 -9.30 8.72 -3.49
C VAL A 77 -8.40 8.31 -2.33
N ALA A 78 -8.30 9.13 -1.27
CA ALA A 78 -7.51 8.79 -0.08
C ALA A 78 -8.11 7.62 0.72
N PHE A 79 -9.44 7.44 0.69
CA PHE A 79 -10.11 6.35 1.39
C PHE A 79 -9.65 4.97 0.92
N ASP A 80 -9.43 4.81 -0.39
CA ASP A 80 -9.01 3.53 -0.99
C ASP A 80 -7.58 3.57 -1.53
N LEU A 81 -6.71 4.30 -0.90
CA LEU A 81 -5.32 4.39 -1.31
C LEU A 81 -4.53 3.17 -0.85
N THR A 82 -4.52 2.12 -1.66
CA THR A 82 -3.68 0.94 -1.46
C THR A 82 -2.35 1.06 -2.19
N ASP A 83 -1.41 0.14 -1.91
CA ASP A 83 -0.10 0.11 -2.58
C ASP A 83 -0.25 -0.04 -4.10
N GLU A 84 -1.18 -0.88 -4.53
CA GLU A 84 -1.47 -1.17 -5.94
C GLU A 84 -2.05 0.06 -6.64
N LEU A 85 -3.08 0.66 -6.02
CA LEU A 85 -3.75 1.84 -6.57
C LEU A 85 -2.82 3.05 -6.61
N PHE A 86 -2.00 3.22 -5.57
CA PHE A 86 -0.93 4.20 -5.58
C PHE A 86 0.06 3.95 -6.71
N GLY A 87 0.54 2.70 -6.86
CA GLY A 87 1.54 2.35 -7.87
C GLY A 87 1.09 2.65 -9.30
N ILE A 88 -0.16 2.34 -9.64
CA ILE A 88 -0.69 2.62 -10.99
C ILE A 88 -1.04 4.10 -11.21
N ALA A 89 -1.40 4.84 -10.15
CA ALA A 89 -1.81 6.24 -10.25
C ALA A 89 -0.60 7.20 -10.24
N ILE A 90 0.41 6.96 -9.39
CA ILE A 90 1.55 7.88 -9.22
C ILE A 90 2.40 8.01 -10.49
N GLY A 91 2.47 6.95 -11.28
CA GLY A 91 3.26 6.90 -12.52
C GLY A 91 2.55 7.48 -13.75
N ARG A 92 1.31 7.94 -13.65
CA ARG A 92 0.59 8.53 -14.81
C ARG A 92 1.16 9.90 -15.15
N PRO A 93 1.22 10.27 -16.43
CA PRO A 93 1.60 11.61 -16.83
C PRO A 93 0.53 12.65 -16.43
N GLY A 94 0.92 13.89 -16.21
CA GLY A 94 0.05 15.00 -15.91
C GLY A 94 -0.64 14.96 -14.54
N TYR A 95 -1.68 15.76 -14.38
CA TYR A 95 -2.53 15.72 -13.19
C TYR A 95 -3.39 14.46 -13.18
N LEU A 96 -3.56 13.89 -11.99
CA LEU A 96 -4.38 12.71 -11.80
C LEU A 96 -5.87 13.07 -11.91
N ASN A 97 -6.58 12.39 -12.82
CA ASN A 97 -8.03 12.43 -12.88
C ASN A 97 -8.61 11.53 -11.78
N PRO A 98 -9.43 12.05 -10.83
CA PRO A 98 -10.03 11.27 -9.76
C PRO A 98 -10.86 10.06 -10.25
N TYR A 99 -11.50 10.19 -11.40
CA TYR A 99 -12.33 9.12 -11.97
C TYR A 99 -11.51 7.89 -12.39
N TYR A 100 -10.23 8.07 -12.74
CA TYR A 100 -9.32 6.95 -12.94
C TYR A 100 -9.16 6.11 -11.66
N SER A 101 -8.94 6.79 -10.52
CA SER A 101 -8.86 6.12 -9.22
C SER A 101 -10.17 5.44 -8.84
N TYR A 102 -11.31 6.07 -9.14
CA TYR A 102 -12.63 5.46 -8.89
C TYR A 102 -12.85 4.19 -9.72
N GLY A 103 -12.44 4.18 -11.00
CA GLY A 103 -12.51 2.98 -11.83
C GLY A 103 -11.66 1.85 -11.28
N ALA A 104 -10.44 2.14 -10.86
CA ALA A 104 -9.54 1.16 -10.23
C ALA A 104 -10.10 0.63 -8.90
N PHE A 105 -10.63 1.52 -8.06
CA PHE A 105 -11.29 1.20 -6.81
C PHE A 105 -12.49 0.27 -6.97
N LEU A 106 -13.37 0.53 -7.93
CA LEU A 106 -14.55 -0.30 -8.19
C LEU A 106 -14.22 -1.75 -8.55
N VAL A 107 -13.01 -2.01 -9.02
CA VAL A 107 -12.53 -3.37 -9.32
C VAL A 107 -11.76 -3.95 -8.13
N ALA A 108 -10.86 -3.16 -7.54
CA ALA A 108 -9.95 -3.62 -6.50
C ALA A 108 -10.68 -3.99 -5.21
N LEU A 109 -11.54 -3.11 -4.70
CA LEU A 109 -12.23 -3.29 -3.43
C LEU A 109 -13.14 -4.53 -3.38
N PRO A 110 -14.05 -4.74 -4.36
CA PRO A 110 -14.85 -5.97 -4.38
C PRO A 110 -13.98 -7.22 -4.55
N GLY A 111 -12.97 -7.17 -5.43
CA GLY A 111 -12.05 -8.29 -5.66
C GLY A 111 -11.32 -8.69 -4.38
N TRP A 112 -10.81 -7.72 -3.63
CA TRP A 112 -10.13 -7.92 -2.35
C TRP A 112 -11.06 -8.53 -1.29
N SER A 113 -12.23 -7.93 -1.10
CA SER A 113 -13.19 -8.35 -0.08
C SER A 113 -13.79 -9.75 -0.37
N ILE A 114 -14.13 -10.02 -1.64
CA ILE A 114 -14.59 -11.35 -2.07
C ILE A 114 -13.46 -12.37 -1.93
N GLY A 115 -12.22 -12.01 -2.27
CA GLY A 115 -11.04 -12.84 -2.09
C GLY A 115 -10.80 -13.21 -0.63
N THR A 116 -11.01 -12.29 0.30
CA THR A 116 -10.93 -12.54 1.74
C THR A 116 -12.04 -13.50 2.18
N ALA A 117 -13.29 -13.28 1.79
CA ALA A 117 -14.39 -14.20 2.10
C ALA A 117 -14.16 -15.61 1.54
N ALA A 118 -13.71 -15.70 0.29
CA ALA A 118 -13.36 -16.96 -0.35
C ALA A 118 -12.21 -17.67 0.37
N GLY A 119 -11.19 -16.91 0.83
CA GLY A 119 -10.08 -17.45 1.63
C GLY A 119 -10.51 -17.98 2.99
N VAL A 120 -11.52 -17.37 3.64
CA VAL A 120 -12.12 -17.90 4.88
C VAL A 120 -12.81 -19.24 4.60
N ILE A 121 -13.57 -19.33 3.49
CA ILE A 121 -14.28 -20.56 3.09
C ILE A 121 -13.27 -21.67 2.75
N ALA A 122 -12.27 -21.33 1.93
CA ALA A 122 -11.27 -22.27 1.44
C ALA A 122 -10.23 -22.69 2.47
N GLY A 123 -10.07 -21.91 3.54
CA GLY A 123 -9.01 -22.11 4.55
C GLY A 123 -9.01 -23.47 5.25
N ASN A 124 -10.13 -24.23 5.19
CA ASN A 124 -10.22 -25.60 5.68
C ASN A 124 -10.03 -26.65 4.58
N LEU A 125 -10.07 -26.26 3.31
CA LEU A 125 -10.06 -27.15 2.16
C LEU A 125 -8.69 -27.25 1.50
N LEU A 126 -7.85 -26.23 1.66
CA LEU A 126 -6.57 -26.15 0.98
C LEU A 126 -5.49 -26.91 1.75
N PRO A 127 -4.69 -27.78 1.09
CA PRO A 127 -3.49 -28.37 1.66
C PRO A 127 -2.49 -27.28 2.11
N GLY A 128 -1.75 -27.55 3.20
CA GLY A 128 -0.82 -26.57 3.77
C GLY A 128 0.24 -26.03 2.80
N ASP A 129 0.65 -26.82 1.80
CA ASP A 129 1.61 -26.38 0.80
C ASP A 129 1.01 -25.39 -0.21
N MET A 130 -0.27 -25.53 -0.53
CA MET A 130 -0.99 -24.52 -1.33
C MET A 130 -1.14 -23.21 -0.58
N VAL A 131 -1.41 -23.26 0.72
CA VAL A 131 -1.47 -22.07 1.58
C VAL A 131 -0.12 -21.33 1.59
N LYS A 132 1.00 -22.04 1.72
CA LYS A 132 2.35 -21.48 1.65
C LYS A 132 2.62 -20.84 0.29
N ALA A 133 2.27 -21.52 -0.81
CA ALA A 133 2.45 -20.99 -2.17
C ALA A 133 1.65 -19.71 -2.41
N LEU A 134 0.40 -19.66 -1.96
CA LEU A 134 -0.44 -18.46 -2.04
C LEU A 134 0.12 -17.30 -1.20
N SER A 135 0.69 -17.59 -0.04
CA SER A 135 1.34 -16.56 0.79
C SER A 135 2.56 -15.94 0.10
N VAL A 136 3.31 -16.72 -0.68
CA VAL A 136 4.46 -16.21 -1.46
C VAL A 136 4.00 -15.34 -2.63
N SER A 137 2.83 -15.56 -3.20
CA SER A 137 2.32 -14.78 -4.33
C SER A 137 2.16 -13.27 -4.01
N LEU A 138 1.88 -12.93 -2.75
CA LEU A 138 1.82 -11.55 -2.27
C LEU A 138 3.15 -10.81 -2.50
N PHE A 139 4.27 -11.47 -2.25
CA PHE A 139 5.60 -10.87 -2.50
C PHE A 139 5.85 -10.68 -4.00
N GLY A 140 5.34 -11.57 -4.85
CA GLY A 140 5.38 -11.42 -6.30
C GLY A 140 4.65 -10.16 -6.78
N MET A 141 3.51 -9.84 -6.19
CA MET A 141 2.76 -8.63 -6.47
C MET A 141 3.60 -7.36 -6.15
N PHE A 142 4.22 -7.30 -4.97
CA PHE A 142 5.10 -6.16 -4.64
C PHE A 142 6.28 -6.03 -5.60
N LEU A 143 6.89 -7.13 -6.02
CA LEU A 143 7.95 -7.09 -7.03
C LEU A 143 7.44 -6.56 -8.38
N ALA A 144 6.23 -6.92 -8.78
CA ALA A 144 5.63 -6.42 -10.02
C ALA A 144 5.42 -4.90 -10.01
N ILE A 145 5.16 -4.31 -8.85
CA ILE A 145 5.03 -2.85 -8.70
C ILE A 145 6.40 -2.15 -8.69
N ILE A 146 7.41 -2.76 -8.07
CA ILE A 146 8.73 -2.14 -7.84
C ILE A 146 9.62 -2.22 -9.09
N ILE A 147 9.57 -3.33 -9.84
CA ILE A 147 10.48 -3.58 -10.97
C ILE A 147 10.34 -2.55 -12.12
N PRO A 148 9.13 -2.16 -12.59
CA PRO A 148 9.01 -1.22 -13.70
C PRO A 148 9.63 0.16 -13.42
N PRO A 149 9.40 0.83 -12.28
CA PRO A 149 10.09 2.08 -11.94
C PRO A 149 11.62 1.90 -11.81
N ALA A 150 12.07 0.81 -11.19
CA ALA A 150 13.48 0.51 -11.02
C ALA A 150 14.25 0.33 -12.35
N ARG A 151 13.58 -0.16 -13.40
CA ARG A 151 14.16 -0.26 -14.74
C ARG A 151 14.29 1.08 -15.45
N LYS A 152 13.43 2.05 -15.14
CA LYS A 152 13.38 3.37 -15.75
C LYS A 152 14.35 4.35 -15.07
N ASP A 153 14.51 4.25 -13.76
CA ASP A 153 15.29 5.19 -12.96
C ASP A 153 16.33 4.45 -12.09
N LYS A 154 17.62 4.76 -12.36
CA LYS A 154 18.74 4.19 -11.61
C LYS A 154 18.76 4.63 -10.14
N VAL A 155 18.27 5.82 -9.82
CA VAL A 155 18.16 6.31 -8.44
C VAL A 155 17.17 5.46 -7.67
N VAL A 156 16.01 5.19 -8.27
CA VAL A 156 14.99 4.30 -7.68
C VAL A 156 15.57 2.90 -7.47
N LEU A 157 16.29 2.35 -8.46
CA LEU A 157 16.93 1.03 -8.32
C LEU A 157 17.89 0.98 -7.14
N VAL A 158 18.77 1.99 -7.00
CA VAL A 158 19.74 2.05 -5.91
C VAL A 158 19.03 2.19 -4.56
N LEU A 159 17.98 3.02 -4.45
CA LEU A 159 17.19 3.17 -3.25
C LEU A 159 16.50 1.86 -2.83
N ILE A 160 15.99 1.09 -3.78
CA ILE A 160 15.41 -0.23 -3.53
C ILE A 160 16.46 -1.17 -2.95
N ILE A 161 17.64 -1.27 -3.55
CA ILE A 161 18.73 -2.13 -3.07
C ILE A 161 19.16 -1.72 -1.67
N ILE A 162 19.32 -0.41 -1.41
CA ILE A 162 19.66 0.12 -0.08
C ILE A 162 18.58 -0.23 0.94
N SER A 163 17.29 -0.11 0.56
CA SER A 163 16.16 -0.42 1.44
C SER A 163 16.13 -1.90 1.83
N PHE A 164 16.35 -2.82 0.88
CA PHE A 164 16.44 -4.24 1.17
C PHE A 164 17.64 -4.57 2.07
N ALA A 165 18.82 -4.03 1.76
CA ALA A 165 20.02 -4.23 2.55
C ALA A 165 19.86 -3.69 3.98
N ALA A 166 19.34 -2.47 4.14
CA ALA A 166 19.09 -1.85 5.45
C ALA A 166 18.06 -2.64 6.26
N SER A 167 16.97 -3.08 5.64
CA SER A 167 15.94 -3.91 6.29
C SER A 167 16.53 -5.24 6.77
N TYR A 168 17.34 -5.89 5.93
CA TYR A 168 18.03 -7.12 6.29
C TYR A 168 19.02 -6.91 7.45
N LEU A 169 19.87 -5.88 7.38
CA LEU A 169 20.80 -5.55 8.47
C LEU A 169 20.04 -5.29 9.79
N CYS A 170 19.00 -4.47 9.75
CA CYS A 170 18.20 -4.16 10.94
C CYS A 170 17.53 -5.40 11.54
N SER A 171 17.22 -6.42 10.72
CA SER A 171 16.67 -7.67 11.22
C SER A 171 17.69 -8.55 11.93
N ARG A 172 19.00 -8.31 11.70
CA ARG A 172 20.12 -9.08 12.30
C ARG A 172 20.74 -8.42 13.53
N LEU A 173 20.54 -7.11 13.70
CA LEU A 173 21.10 -6.38 14.84
C LEU A 173 20.30 -6.66 16.11
N PRO A 174 20.95 -7.13 17.20
CA PRO A 174 20.25 -7.54 18.43
C PRO A 174 19.48 -6.41 19.09
N VAL A 175 19.98 -5.16 19.00
CA VAL A 175 19.35 -3.98 19.59
C VAL A 175 18.05 -3.57 18.87
N ILE A 176 17.95 -3.85 17.57
CA ILE A 176 16.83 -3.42 16.71
C ILE A 176 15.83 -4.56 16.50
N ARG A 177 16.24 -5.78 16.77
CA ARG A 177 15.43 -6.98 16.62
C ARG A 177 14.16 -6.95 17.47
N ASP A 178 14.22 -6.35 18.65
CA ASP A 178 13.12 -6.27 19.61
C ASP A 178 12.06 -5.21 19.22
N ILE A 179 12.38 -4.34 18.25
CA ILE A 179 11.43 -3.38 17.68
C ILE A 179 10.49 -4.12 16.73
N SER A 180 9.18 -3.84 16.82
CA SER A 180 8.19 -4.43 15.92
C SER A 180 8.56 -4.20 14.46
N SER A 181 8.25 -5.16 13.59
CA SER A 181 8.57 -5.07 12.15
C SER A 181 7.93 -3.84 11.50
N GLY A 182 6.73 -3.44 11.93
CA GLY A 182 6.04 -2.25 11.45
C GLY A 182 6.78 -0.96 11.79
N THR A 183 7.12 -0.76 13.06
CA THR A 183 7.88 0.43 13.52
C THR A 183 9.24 0.53 12.82
N ARG A 184 9.94 -0.59 12.68
CA ARG A 184 11.21 -0.64 11.93
C ARG A 184 11.04 -0.22 10.49
N THR A 185 10.01 -0.69 9.81
CA THR A 185 9.71 -0.29 8.42
C THR A 185 9.45 1.21 8.31
N ILE A 186 8.67 1.78 9.23
CA ILE A 186 8.38 3.22 9.25
C ILE A 186 9.66 4.04 9.41
N ILE A 187 10.51 3.70 10.39
CA ILE A 187 11.76 4.41 10.65
C ILE A 187 12.68 4.33 9.42
N LEU A 188 12.87 3.15 8.84
CA LEU A 188 13.69 2.98 7.65
C LEU A 188 13.14 3.77 6.46
N THR A 189 11.82 3.75 6.25
CA THR A 189 11.18 4.50 5.16
C THR A 189 11.39 6.00 5.33
N LEU A 190 11.18 6.55 6.53
CA LEU A 190 11.36 7.97 6.80
C LEU A 190 12.82 8.41 6.59
N ILE A 191 13.78 7.61 7.06
CA ILE A 191 15.21 7.92 6.91
C ILE A 191 15.62 7.86 5.43
N ILE A 192 15.32 6.75 4.73
CA ILE A 192 15.76 6.54 3.36
C ILE A 192 15.05 7.52 2.42
N ALA A 193 13.72 7.68 2.55
CA ALA A 193 12.96 8.62 1.73
C ALA A 193 13.35 10.07 2.02
N GLY A 194 13.59 10.45 3.29
CA GLY A 194 14.02 11.79 3.66
C GLY A 194 15.39 12.14 3.08
N ILE A 195 16.37 11.23 3.18
CA ILE A 195 17.69 11.41 2.56
C ILE A 195 17.59 11.48 1.04
N ALA A 196 16.77 10.61 0.43
CA ALA A 196 16.56 10.58 -1.01
C ALA A 196 15.92 11.89 -1.51
N ALA A 197 14.89 12.38 -0.83
CA ALA A 197 14.21 13.63 -1.19
C ALA A 197 15.14 14.85 -1.06
N TRP A 198 15.99 14.87 -0.04
CA TRP A 198 16.98 15.94 0.12
C TRP A 198 18.08 15.89 -0.93
N ARG A 199 18.56 14.69 -1.32
CA ARG A 199 19.69 14.52 -2.26
C ARG A 199 19.27 14.56 -3.72
N PHE A 200 18.04 14.12 -4.01
CA PHE A 200 17.45 14.03 -5.35
C PHE A 200 16.08 14.69 -5.36
N PRO A 201 15.99 16.02 -5.19
CA PRO A 201 14.71 16.70 -5.27
C PRO A 201 14.08 16.46 -6.65
N PRO A 202 12.77 16.17 -6.73
CA PRO A 202 12.09 15.98 -8.00
C PRO A 202 12.22 17.25 -8.83
N GLN A 203 12.75 17.14 -10.04
CA GLN A 203 12.78 18.23 -11.02
C GLN A 203 11.39 18.38 -11.64
N THR A 204 10.43 18.79 -10.87
CA THR A 204 9.09 19.09 -11.36
C THR A 204 8.86 20.60 -11.23
N GLU A 205 9.56 21.38 -12.03
CA GLU A 205 9.01 22.67 -12.42
C GLU A 205 7.82 22.35 -13.33
N ILE A 206 6.64 22.36 -12.75
CA ILE A 206 5.39 22.50 -13.50
C ILE A 206 5.39 23.96 -13.96
N THR A 207 6.05 24.22 -15.08
CA THR A 207 5.90 25.52 -15.76
C THR A 207 4.45 25.63 -16.24
N PRO A 208 3.82 26.80 -16.16
CA PRO A 208 2.44 27.02 -16.64
C PRO A 208 2.21 26.47 -18.07
N GLU A 209 3.22 26.54 -18.92
CA GLU A 209 3.21 26.05 -20.29
C GLU A 209 3.08 24.51 -20.38
N ASN A 210 3.70 23.76 -19.45
CA ASN A 210 3.57 22.30 -19.37
C ASN A 210 2.23 21.88 -18.73
N ALA A 211 1.62 22.75 -17.92
CA ALA A 211 0.33 22.47 -17.30
C ALA A 211 -0.82 22.48 -18.31
N ASP A 212 -0.76 23.36 -19.30
CA ASP A 212 -1.80 23.48 -20.34
C ASP A 212 -1.68 22.35 -21.39
N ALA A 213 -0.49 21.99 -21.80
CA ALA A 213 -0.25 20.81 -22.66
C ALA A 213 -0.68 19.48 -21.99
N GLN A 214 -0.62 19.43 -20.66
CA GLN A 214 -1.06 18.27 -19.88
C GLN A 214 -2.58 18.22 -19.66
N LYS A 215 -3.27 19.36 -19.69
CA LYS A 215 -4.75 19.43 -19.67
C LYS A 215 -5.35 18.87 -20.96
N GLU A 216 -4.74 19.18 -22.11
CA GLU A 216 -5.21 18.70 -23.42
C GLU A 216 -5.04 17.17 -23.55
N GLN A 217 -3.92 16.59 -23.09
CA GLN A 217 -3.71 15.14 -23.13
C GLN A 217 -4.57 14.34 -22.14
N GLY A 218 -5.08 14.95 -21.09
CA GLY A 218 -5.97 14.30 -20.11
C GLY A 218 -7.45 14.36 -20.49
N ALA A 219 -7.83 15.13 -21.51
CA ALA A 219 -9.20 15.25 -21.98
C ALA A 219 -9.57 14.20 -23.06
N ASP A 220 -8.58 13.55 -23.66
CA ASP A 220 -8.75 12.60 -24.77
C ASP A 220 -8.70 11.11 -24.33
N VAL A 221 -8.83 10.80 -23.02
CA VAL A 221 -8.82 9.39 -22.52
C VAL A 221 -10.01 9.09 -21.63
#